data_5040f3b0e7927236881ca8a9a0976d8f
#
_entry.id   5040f3b0e7927236881ca8a9a0976d8f
#
_cell.length_a   1.000
_cell.length_b   1.000
_cell.length_c   1.000
_cell.angle_alpha   90.00
_cell.angle_beta   90.00
_cell.angle_gamma   90.00
#
_symmetry.space_group_name_H-M   'P 1'
#
loop_
_entity.id
_entity.type
_entity.pdbx_description
1 polymer ?
#
loop_
_entity_poly.entity_id
_entity_poly.type
_entity_poly.pdbx_seq_one_letter_code
_entity_poly.pdbx_strand_id
1 'polypeptide(L)'
;RPEDNRKILDLLRHQAAKDAKAVENKLRGGAPFNPNIAPLDVQVGFHHPAMIPAVDQVVLWATEAGLNQELAREVATKVMVTPVDWVEQVRDAVAAGARWLLDVGPDTGVTFLTEEILAGSGAATLPVANPDGQALLFDADQAPELPRPYSDYAPTLADSPRGPRLVTKFTELTGRTPMMLAGMTPTTVDPEIVAAAANAGHWAELAGGGQVTPELLEANIEKLTGLLDEGVNAEFNSMFLDPYLWKMQIGGKRLVPKARDNGAPIDGIVISAGMPDHDDAITLIRELRDGGFPWIAFKPGA
;
A
#
# COMPACT_ATOMS: atom_id res chain seq x y z
N ARG A 1 0.53 -37.53 -13.25
CA ARG A 1 0.55 -38.33 -12.02
C ARG A 1 1.02 -37.42 -10.88
N PRO A 2 0.67 -37.65 -9.57
CA PRO A 2 1.11 -36.81 -8.45
C PRO A 2 2.63 -36.63 -8.36
N GLU A 3 3.39 -37.66 -8.77
CA GLU A 3 4.85 -37.63 -8.81
C GLU A 3 5.39 -36.69 -9.91
N ASP A 4 4.72 -36.59 -11.02
CA ASP A 4 5.10 -35.70 -12.12
C ASP A 4 4.80 -34.23 -11.75
N ASN A 5 3.67 -33.97 -11.09
CA ASN A 5 3.33 -32.64 -10.60
C ASN A 5 4.36 -32.12 -9.57
N ARG A 6 4.84 -33.00 -8.68
CA ARG A 6 5.89 -32.62 -7.71
C ARG A 6 7.19 -32.23 -8.38
N LYS A 7 7.61 -33.00 -9.41
CA LYS A 7 8.82 -32.67 -10.20
C LYS A 7 8.68 -31.36 -10.95
N ILE A 8 7.50 -31.11 -11.54
CA ILE A 8 7.22 -29.83 -12.23
C ILE A 8 7.28 -28.68 -11.26
N LEU A 9 6.67 -28.80 -10.08
CA LEU A 9 6.73 -27.77 -9.02
C LEU A 9 8.16 -27.49 -8.57
N ASP A 10 8.98 -28.52 -8.40
CA ASP A 10 10.38 -28.35 -7.99
C ASP A 10 11.19 -27.66 -9.10
N LEU A 11 10.92 -27.97 -10.38
CA LEU A 11 11.55 -27.27 -11.51
C LEU A 11 11.13 -25.82 -11.58
N LEU A 12 9.84 -25.50 -11.40
CA LEU A 12 9.32 -24.13 -11.39
C LEU A 12 9.91 -23.32 -10.24
N ARG A 13 9.95 -23.89 -9.04
CA ARG A 13 10.59 -23.26 -7.87
C ARG A 13 12.08 -23.00 -8.13
N HIS A 14 12.78 -23.96 -8.72
CA HIS A 14 14.20 -23.81 -9.03
C HIS A 14 14.44 -22.72 -10.09
N GLN A 15 13.61 -22.65 -11.14
CA GLN A 15 13.69 -21.59 -12.15
C GLN A 15 13.37 -20.22 -11.54
N ALA A 16 12.28 -20.12 -10.78
CA ALA A 16 11.91 -18.90 -10.10
C ALA A 16 13.00 -18.39 -9.15
N ALA A 17 13.66 -19.30 -8.41
CA ALA A 17 14.80 -18.93 -7.57
C ALA A 17 16.01 -18.44 -8.36
N LYS A 18 16.26 -19.00 -9.58
CA LYS A 18 17.32 -18.48 -10.47
C LYS A 18 16.99 -17.10 -11.01
N ASP A 19 15.74 -16.88 -11.41
CA ASP A 19 15.30 -15.60 -11.95
C ASP A 19 15.31 -14.53 -10.86
N ALA A 20 14.87 -14.87 -9.64
CA ALA A 20 14.99 -14.00 -8.46
C ALA A 20 16.44 -13.60 -8.18
N LYS A 21 17.37 -14.54 -8.22
CA LYS A 21 18.80 -14.26 -8.02
C LYS A 21 19.40 -13.39 -9.12
N ALA A 22 18.92 -13.52 -10.35
CA ALA A 22 19.32 -12.66 -11.47
C ALA A 22 18.81 -11.23 -11.29
N VAL A 23 17.60 -11.05 -10.76
CA VAL A 23 17.02 -9.73 -10.40
C VAL A 23 17.74 -9.13 -9.20
N GLU A 24 18.00 -9.90 -8.16
CA GLU A 24 18.74 -9.49 -6.96
C GLU A 24 20.14 -8.97 -7.30
N ASN A 25 20.85 -9.66 -8.21
CA ASN A 25 22.16 -9.22 -8.69
C ASN A 25 22.12 -7.90 -9.48
N LYS A 26 20.96 -7.51 -10.03
CA LYS A 26 20.76 -6.24 -10.74
C LYS A 26 20.32 -5.11 -9.81
N LEU A 27 19.55 -5.45 -8.77
CA LEU A 27 19.00 -4.51 -7.78
C LEU A 27 19.84 -4.64 -6.50
N ARG A 28 20.91 -3.86 -6.37
CA ARG A 28 21.73 -3.87 -5.15
C ARG A 28 20.85 -3.67 -3.90
N GLY A 29 20.66 -4.74 -3.12
CA GLY A 29 20.06 -4.70 -1.80
C GLY A 29 18.54 -4.91 -1.73
N GLY A 30 17.89 -5.38 -2.80
CA GLY A 30 16.49 -5.80 -2.74
C GLY A 30 16.30 -7.12 -1.98
N ALA A 31 15.19 -7.27 -1.27
CA ALA A 31 14.79 -8.56 -0.70
C ALA A 31 14.64 -9.59 -1.83
N PRO A 32 15.07 -10.86 -1.63
CA PRO A 32 14.95 -11.87 -2.66
C PRO A 32 13.46 -12.08 -3.01
N PHE A 33 13.13 -11.98 -4.30
CA PHE A 33 11.81 -12.31 -4.80
C PHE A 33 11.54 -13.81 -4.52
N ASN A 34 10.55 -14.09 -3.69
CA ASN A 34 10.11 -15.45 -3.39
C ASN A 34 8.72 -15.65 -3.99
N PRO A 35 8.62 -16.22 -5.22
CA PRO A 35 7.33 -16.41 -5.84
C PRO A 35 6.48 -17.39 -5.03
N ASN A 36 5.28 -16.99 -4.71
CA ASN A 36 4.30 -17.87 -4.11
C ASN A 36 3.73 -18.81 -5.18
N ILE A 37 4.21 -20.06 -5.20
CA ILE A 37 3.71 -21.09 -6.11
C ILE A 37 2.86 -22.05 -5.28
N ALA A 38 1.55 -21.97 -5.43
CA ALA A 38 0.59 -22.86 -4.80
C ALA A 38 0.02 -23.84 -5.84
N PRO A 39 0.02 -25.14 -5.57
CA PRO A 39 -0.71 -26.10 -6.40
C PRO A 39 -2.21 -25.83 -6.28
N LEU A 40 -2.89 -25.71 -7.40
CA LEU A 40 -4.34 -25.82 -7.43
C LEU A 40 -4.67 -27.31 -7.31
N ASP A 41 -5.38 -27.71 -6.26
CA ASP A 41 -5.75 -29.10 -6.03
C ASP A 41 -6.94 -29.50 -6.92
N VAL A 42 -6.71 -29.40 -8.25
CA VAL A 42 -7.67 -29.76 -9.27
C VAL A 42 -7.28 -31.08 -9.94
N GLN A 43 -8.25 -31.96 -10.18
CA GLN A 43 -8.03 -33.28 -10.78
C GLN A 43 -8.01 -33.23 -12.29
N VAL A 44 -8.44 -32.14 -12.90
CA VAL A 44 -8.55 -31.96 -14.36
C VAL A 44 -7.68 -30.80 -14.81
N GLY A 45 -6.85 -31.02 -15.82
CA GLY A 45 -6.00 -29.97 -16.41
C GLY A 45 -6.80 -29.06 -17.33
N PHE A 46 -7.43 -28.03 -16.79
CA PHE A 46 -8.04 -26.96 -17.58
C PHE A 46 -7.00 -26.13 -18.33
N HIS A 47 -7.42 -25.45 -19.38
CA HIS A 47 -6.58 -24.59 -20.23
C HIS A 47 -5.42 -25.36 -20.90
N HIS A 48 -5.71 -26.58 -21.31
CA HIS A 48 -4.71 -27.46 -21.93
C HIS A 48 -5.25 -28.17 -23.18
N PRO A 49 -4.46 -28.33 -24.26
CA PRO A 49 -4.90 -29.01 -25.50
C PRO A 49 -5.45 -30.42 -25.30
N ALA A 50 -5.06 -31.14 -24.27
CA ALA A 50 -5.61 -32.46 -23.93
C ALA A 50 -7.12 -32.44 -23.64
N MET A 51 -7.72 -31.27 -23.41
CA MET A 51 -9.16 -31.09 -23.17
C MET A 51 -9.99 -30.94 -24.44
N ILE A 52 -9.38 -30.96 -25.65
CA ILE A 52 -10.11 -30.91 -26.94
C ILE A 52 -11.25 -31.92 -27.01
N PRO A 53 -11.08 -33.20 -26.62
CA PRO A 53 -12.19 -34.16 -26.66
C PRO A 53 -13.37 -33.76 -25.75
N ALA A 54 -13.12 -33.05 -24.65
CA ALA A 54 -14.19 -32.55 -23.79
C ALA A 54 -14.98 -31.41 -24.44
N VAL A 55 -14.34 -30.56 -25.25
CA VAL A 55 -15.03 -29.54 -26.06
C VAL A 55 -16.05 -30.18 -27.01
N ASP A 56 -15.68 -31.25 -27.69
CA ASP A 56 -16.58 -31.95 -28.58
C ASP A 56 -17.79 -32.56 -27.86
N GLN A 57 -17.57 -33.04 -26.63
CA GLN A 57 -18.65 -33.53 -25.79
C GLN A 57 -19.60 -32.42 -25.35
N VAL A 58 -19.09 -31.23 -25.01
CA VAL A 58 -19.90 -30.03 -24.65
C VAL A 58 -20.76 -29.60 -25.85
N VAL A 59 -20.19 -29.61 -27.06
CA VAL A 59 -20.93 -29.27 -28.29
C VAL A 59 -22.06 -30.28 -28.56
N LEU A 60 -21.83 -31.57 -28.31
CA LEU A 60 -22.86 -32.60 -28.43
C LEU A 60 -24.01 -32.32 -27.44
N TRP A 61 -23.72 -32.06 -26.16
CA TRP A 61 -24.73 -31.73 -25.16
C TRP A 61 -25.48 -30.43 -25.47
N ALA A 62 -24.78 -29.41 -25.97
CA ALA A 62 -25.42 -28.18 -26.42
C ALA A 62 -26.39 -28.42 -27.57
N THR A 63 -26.03 -29.29 -28.49
CA THR A 63 -26.88 -29.72 -29.64
C THR A 63 -28.14 -30.42 -29.14
N GLU A 64 -27.98 -31.36 -28.23
CA GLU A 64 -29.10 -32.10 -27.61
C GLU A 64 -30.06 -31.19 -26.86
N ALA A 65 -29.50 -30.13 -26.24
CA ALA A 65 -30.25 -29.09 -25.50
C ALA A 65 -30.85 -28.00 -26.42
N GLY A 66 -30.66 -28.05 -27.72
CA GLY A 66 -31.14 -27.05 -28.69
C GLY A 66 -30.40 -25.70 -28.60
N LEU A 67 -29.17 -25.69 -28.07
CA LEU A 67 -28.34 -24.49 -27.95
C LEU A 67 -27.47 -24.27 -29.22
N ASN A 68 -26.95 -23.02 -29.33
CA ASN A 68 -26.06 -22.69 -30.45
C ASN A 68 -24.74 -23.45 -30.35
N GLN A 69 -24.47 -24.30 -31.31
CA GLN A 69 -23.29 -25.17 -31.35
C GLN A 69 -21.97 -24.39 -31.52
N GLU A 70 -21.96 -23.32 -32.31
CA GLU A 70 -20.79 -22.52 -32.58
C GLU A 70 -20.38 -21.76 -31.31
N LEU A 71 -21.34 -21.13 -30.65
CA LEU A 71 -21.11 -20.46 -29.36
C LEU A 71 -20.66 -21.46 -28.29
N ALA A 72 -21.29 -22.63 -28.21
CA ALA A 72 -20.88 -23.68 -27.27
C ALA A 72 -19.45 -24.15 -27.52
N ARG A 73 -19.03 -24.31 -28.76
CA ARG A 73 -17.64 -24.65 -29.10
C ARG A 73 -16.67 -23.53 -28.71
N GLU A 74 -17.00 -22.28 -29.02
CA GLU A 74 -16.15 -21.14 -28.69
C GLU A 74 -15.95 -21.06 -27.19
N VAL A 75 -17.03 -21.05 -26.39
CA VAL A 75 -16.97 -20.97 -24.93
C VAL A 75 -16.21 -22.13 -24.33
N ALA A 76 -16.53 -23.36 -24.74
CA ALA A 76 -15.86 -24.56 -24.25
C ALA A 76 -14.37 -24.56 -24.59
N THR A 77 -13.98 -24.10 -25.79
CA THR A 77 -12.57 -23.98 -26.17
C THR A 77 -11.84 -22.96 -25.29
N LYS A 78 -12.43 -21.79 -25.07
CA LYS A 78 -11.84 -20.74 -24.20
C LYS A 78 -11.68 -21.24 -22.77
N VAL A 79 -12.68 -21.93 -22.23
CA VAL A 79 -12.68 -22.39 -20.83
C VAL A 79 -11.78 -23.60 -20.61
N MET A 80 -11.70 -24.52 -21.56
CA MET A 80 -11.04 -25.80 -21.34
C MET A 80 -9.66 -25.91 -21.99
N VAL A 81 -9.43 -25.24 -23.11
CA VAL A 81 -8.25 -25.48 -23.95
C VAL A 81 -7.31 -24.29 -24.01
N THR A 82 -7.87 -23.08 -24.16
CA THR A 82 -7.07 -21.88 -24.36
C THR A 82 -6.30 -21.52 -23.07
N PRO A 83 -4.99 -21.33 -23.12
CA PRO A 83 -4.23 -20.81 -21.98
C PRO A 83 -4.80 -19.48 -21.52
N VAL A 84 -4.80 -19.27 -20.21
CA VAL A 84 -5.23 -18.01 -19.59
C VAL A 84 -3.99 -17.25 -19.12
N ASP A 85 -3.74 -16.09 -19.70
CA ASP A 85 -2.87 -15.08 -19.14
C ASP A 85 -3.74 -14.02 -18.46
N TRP A 86 -3.99 -14.21 -17.17
CA TRP A 86 -4.87 -13.31 -16.42
C TRP A 86 -4.32 -11.91 -16.31
N VAL A 87 -3.00 -11.78 -16.19
CA VAL A 87 -2.33 -10.47 -16.08
C VAL A 87 -2.50 -9.68 -17.37
N GLU A 88 -2.26 -10.31 -18.53
CA GLU A 88 -2.44 -9.67 -19.84
C GLU A 88 -3.89 -9.29 -20.09
N GLN A 89 -4.84 -10.19 -19.82
CA GLN A 89 -6.27 -9.94 -20.01
C GLN A 89 -6.79 -8.76 -19.17
N VAL A 90 -6.38 -8.66 -17.91
CA VAL A 90 -6.74 -7.53 -17.03
C VAL A 90 -6.15 -6.22 -17.52
N ARG A 91 -4.88 -6.24 -17.95
CA ARG A 91 -4.21 -5.06 -18.51
C ARG A 91 -4.86 -4.59 -19.82
N ASP A 92 -5.21 -5.51 -20.67
CA ASP A 92 -5.90 -5.21 -21.94
C ASP A 92 -7.29 -4.61 -21.69
N ALA A 93 -8.04 -5.13 -20.71
CA ALA A 93 -9.32 -4.55 -20.33
C ALA A 93 -9.18 -3.11 -19.85
N VAL A 94 -8.18 -2.83 -19.01
CA VAL A 94 -7.89 -1.46 -18.54
C VAL A 94 -7.44 -0.55 -19.69
N ALA A 95 -6.59 -1.05 -20.59
CA ALA A 95 -6.15 -0.31 -21.77
C ALA A 95 -7.30 0.00 -22.72
N ALA A 96 -8.30 -0.90 -22.83
CA ALA A 96 -9.54 -0.68 -23.57
C ALA A 96 -10.51 0.29 -22.86
N GLY A 97 -10.19 0.79 -21.68
CA GLY A 97 -10.96 1.79 -20.95
C GLY A 97 -11.79 1.27 -19.79
N ALA A 98 -11.69 -0.01 -19.43
CA ALA A 98 -12.36 -0.52 -18.24
C ALA A 98 -11.81 0.19 -16.98
N ARG A 99 -12.72 0.59 -16.09
CA ARG A 99 -12.39 1.20 -14.79
C ARG A 99 -12.89 0.33 -13.63
N TRP A 100 -13.94 -0.43 -13.85
CA TRP A 100 -14.47 -1.39 -12.91
C TRP A 100 -14.46 -2.79 -13.53
N LEU A 101 -13.89 -3.75 -12.84
CA LEU A 101 -13.94 -5.16 -13.18
C LEU A 101 -14.87 -5.84 -12.17
N LEU A 102 -16.01 -6.37 -12.65
CA LEU A 102 -17.00 -7.02 -11.80
C LEU A 102 -16.65 -8.49 -11.61
N ASP A 103 -16.43 -8.90 -10.37
CA ASP A 103 -16.26 -10.31 -10.01
C ASP A 103 -17.64 -10.88 -9.60
N VAL A 104 -18.17 -11.74 -10.48
CA VAL A 104 -19.48 -12.38 -10.26
C VAL A 104 -19.40 -13.70 -9.49
N GLY A 105 -18.24 -14.04 -8.98
CA GLY A 105 -18.04 -15.19 -8.12
C GLY A 105 -17.76 -16.51 -8.82
N PRO A 106 -17.92 -17.63 -8.05
CA PRO A 106 -18.74 -17.79 -6.82
C PRO A 106 -18.13 -17.26 -5.52
N ASP A 107 -16.87 -16.96 -5.48
CA ASP A 107 -16.19 -16.33 -4.33
C ASP A 107 -15.36 -15.11 -4.77
N THR A 108 -14.46 -14.62 -3.92
CA THR A 108 -13.63 -13.44 -4.19
C THR A 108 -12.18 -13.75 -4.57
N GLY A 109 -11.89 -15.00 -4.95
CA GLY A 109 -10.52 -15.42 -5.27
C GLY A 109 -9.93 -14.66 -6.46
N VAL A 110 -10.74 -14.40 -7.49
CA VAL A 110 -10.33 -13.63 -8.67
C VAL A 110 -10.15 -12.15 -8.34
N THR A 111 -10.99 -11.59 -7.46
CA THR A 111 -10.85 -10.21 -6.97
C THR A 111 -9.46 -10.00 -6.39
N PHE A 112 -9.03 -10.83 -5.44
CA PHE A 112 -7.73 -10.71 -4.78
C PHE A 112 -6.55 -10.71 -5.76
N LEU A 113 -6.56 -11.66 -6.73
CA LEU A 113 -5.51 -11.72 -7.76
C LEU A 113 -5.52 -10.51 -8.69
N THR A 114 -6.70 -9.95 -8.96
CA THR A 114 -6.88 -8.83 -9.88
C THR A 114 -6.48 -7.51 -9.24
N GLU A 115 -6.72 -7.31 -7.96
CA GLU A 115 -6.34 -6.09 -7.24
C GLU A 115 -4.85 -5.80 -7.30
N GLU A 116 -4.00 -6.83 -7.18
CA GLU A 116 -2.55 -6.68 -7.33
C GLU A 116 -2.16 -6.21 -8.74
N ILE A 117 -2.85 -6.73 -9.78
CA ILE A 117 -2.58 -6.34 -11.17
C ILE A 117 -3.04 -4.91 -11.44
N LEU A 118 -4.14 -4.48 -10.81
CA LEU A 118 -4.73 -3.16 -10.97
C LEU A 118 -4.03 -2.08 -10.15
N ALA A 119 -3.14 -2.44 -9.24
CA ALA A 119 -2.46 -1.49 -8.37
C ALA A 119 -1.88 -0.31 -9.15
N GLY A 120 -2.33 0.89 -8.84
CA GLY A 120 -1.89 2.13 -9.48
C GLY A 120 -2.43 2.40 -10.89
N SER A 121 -3.30 1.56 -11.44
CA SER A 121 -3.92 1.76 -12.76
C SER A 121 -5.06 2.79 -12.76
N GLY A 122 -5.66 3.06 -11.61
CA GLY A 122 -6.89 3.85 -11.47
C GLY A 122 -8.15 3.04 -11.78
N ALA A 123 -8.05 1.73 -11.94
CA ALA A 123 -9.16 0.81 -12.03
C ALA A 123 -9.26 -0.04 -10.75
N ALA A 124 -10.42 -0.63 -10.50
CA ALA A 124 -10.67 -1.44 -9.32
C ALA A 124 -11.56 -2.65 -9.65
N THR A 125 -11.55 -3.65 -8.77
CA THR A 125 -12.50 -4.76 -8.79
C THR A 125 -13.70 -4.46 -7.91
N LEU A 126 -14.85 -5.03 -8.27
CA LEU A 126 -16.05 -5.00 -7.46
C LEU A 126 -16.63 -6.42 -7.38
N PRO A 127 -16.53 -7.09 -6.21
CA PRO A 127 -17.13 -8.41 -6.03
C PRO A 127 -18.64 -8.28 -5.87
N VAL A 128 -19.40 -8.75 -6.85
CA VAL A 128 -20.87 -8.61 -6.90
C VAL A 128 -21.61 -9.95 -6.73
N ALA A 129 -20.90 -10.98 -6.33
CA ALA A 129 -21.47 -12.30 -6.10
C ALA A 129 -22.39 -12.38 -4.86
N ASN A 130 -22.25 -11.45 -3.93
CA ASN A 130 -22.98 -11.41 -2.66
C ASN A 130 -23.85 -10.12 -2.53
N PRO A 131 -24.80 -10.07 -1.59
CA PRO A 131 -25.68 -8.92 -1.41
C PRO A 131 -24.93 -7.61 -1.10
N ASP A 132 -23.85 -7.66 -0.34
CA ASP A 132 -23.09 -6.46 0.05
C ASP A 132 -22.40 -5.86 -1.19
N GLY A 133 -21.78 -6.68 -2.03
CA GLY A 133 -21.21 -6.24 -3.30
C GLY A 133 -22.27 -5.74 -4.30
N GLN A 134 -23.46 -6.36 -4.29
CA GLN A 134 -24.58 -5.88 -5.11
C GLN A 134 -25.07 -4.51 -4.62
N ALA A 135 -25.11 -4.27 -3.31
CA ALA A 135 -25.45 -2.97 -2.77
C ALA A 135 -24.48 -1.88 -3.25
N LEU A 136 -23.17 -2.16 -3.26
CA LEU A 136 -22.15 -1.24 -3.79
C LEU A 136 -22.36 -0.93 -5.28
N LEU A 137 -22.93 -1.87 -6.06
CA LEU A 137 -23.19 -1.67 -7.49
C LEU A 137 -24.47 -0.88 -7.76
N PHE A 138 -25.53 -1.12 -6.96
CA PHE A 138 -26.87 -0.62 -7.26
C PHE A 138 -27.34 0.52 -6.34
N ASP A 139 -26.68 0.76 -5.22
CA ASP A 139 -26.96 1.84 -4.30
C ASP A 139 -25.99 2.99 -4.51
N ALA A 140 -26.48 4.11 -5.05
CA ALA A 140 -25.67 5.27 -5.35
C ALA A 140 -24.97 5.89 -4.12
N ASP A 141 -25.60 5.75 -2.94
CA ASP A 141 -25.04 6.27 -1.68
C ASP A 141 -23.89 5.41 -1.14
N GLN A 142 -23.77 4.18 -1.64
CA GLN A 142 -22.71 3.24 -1.27
C GLN A 142 -21.67 3.03 -2.38
N ALA A 143 -21.84 3.66 -3.54
CA ALA A 143 -20.96 3.49 -4.68
C ALA A 143 -19.50 3.83 -4.32
N PRO A 144 -18.55 2.89 -4.47
CA PRO A 144 -17.16 3.14 -4.12
C PRO A 144 -16.50 4.10 -5.11
N GLU A 145 -15.57 4.91 -4.60
CA GLU A 145 -14.75 5.76 -5.45
C GLU A 145 -13.65 4.94 -6.15
N LEU A 146 -13.34 5.29 -7.38
CA LEU A 146 -12.18 4.72 -8.08
C LEU A 146 -10.87 5.17 -7.43
N PRO A 147 -9.89 4.27 -7.32
CA PRO A 147 -8.57 4.66 -6.87
C PRO A 147 -7.93 5.62 -7.87
N ARG A 148 -7.11 6.54 -7.37
CA ARG A 148 -6.32 7.42 -8.25
C ARG A 148 -5.15 6.66 -8.85
N PRO A 149 -4.87 6.81 -10.15
CA PRO A 149 -3.72 6.18 -10.75
C PRO A 149 -2.40 6.75 -10.19
N TYR A 150 -1.35 5.95 -10.15
CA TYR A 150 -0.04 6.41 -9.68
C TYR A 150 0.53 7.53 -10.55
N SER A 151 0.13 7.64 -11.81
CA SER A 151 0.50 8.75 -12.68
C SER A 151 0.12 10.12 -12.11
N ASP A 152 -0.96 10.21 -11.34
CA ASP A 152 -1.41 11.46 -10.69
C ASP A 152 -0.44 11.94 -9.60
N TYR A 153 0.44 11.05 -9.14
CA TYR A 153 1.45 11.30 -8.13
C TYR A 153 2.87 11.30 -8.70
N ALA A 154 3.02 11.24 -10.03
CA ALA A 154 4.32 11.23 -10.67
C ALA A 154 5.12 12.48 -10.29
N PRO A 155 6.38 12.31 -9.84
CA PRO A 155 7.22 13.46 -9.52
C PRO A 155 7.58 14.24 -10.78
N THR A 156 7.67 15.55 -10.64
CA THR A 156 8.12 16.47 -11.70
C THR A 156 9.33 17.27 -11.26
N LEU A 157 10.06 17.85 -12.20
CA LEU A 157 11.14 18.78 -11.89
C LEU A 157 10.64 20.21 -12.10
N ALA A 158 10.94 21.09 -11.15
CA ALA A 158 10.71 22.52 -11.27
C ALA A 158 12.02 23.29 -11.07
N ASP A 159 12.20 24.37 -11.79
CA ASP A 159 13.34 25.26 -11.61
C ASP A 159 13.21 26.03 -10.29
N SER A 160 14.35 26.22 -9.62
CA SER A 160 14.43 27.06 -8.43
C SER A 160 15.74 27.85 -8.44
N PRO A 161 15.86 28.93 -7.64
CA PRO A 161 17.10 29.70 -7.52
C PRO A 161 18.31 28.88 -7.07
N ARG A 162 18.06 27.70 -6.45
CA ARG A 162 19.12 26.78 -5.98
C ARG A 162 19.37 25.62 -6.96
N GLY A 163 18.76 25.64 -8.14
CA GLY A 163 18.80 24.57 -9.13
C GLY A 163 17.49 23.78 -9.21
N PRO A 164 17.40 22.73 -10.05
CA PRO A 164 16.22 21.93 -10.21
C PRO A 164 15.81 21.29 -8.89
N ARG A 165 14.51 21.36 -8.57
CA ARG A 165 13.93 20.68 -7.41
C ARG A 165 12.92 19.63 -7.84
N LEU A 166 12.87 18.52 -7.11
CA LEU A 166 11.84 17.51 -7.28
C LEU A 166 10.53 18.01 -6.64
N VAL A 167 9.46 17.96 -7.42
CA VAL A 167 8.10 18.30 -6.97
C VAL A 167 7.28 17.02 -6.90
N THR A 168 6.68 16.78 -5.75
CA THR A 168 5.78 15.66 -5.46
C THR A 168 4.57 16.19 -4.72
N LYS A 169 3.52 15.40 -4.57
CA LYS A 169 2.38 15.77 -3.72
C LYS A 169 2.80 16.05 -2.28
N PHE A 170 3.80 15.33 -1.78
CA PHE A 170 4.37 15.58 -0.46
C PHE A 170 5.03 16.97 -0.38
N THR A 171 5.86 17.33 -1.36
CA THR A 171 6.54 18.64 -1.36
C THR A 171 5.57 19.80 -1.55
N GLU A 172 4.51 19.62 -2.34
CA GLU A 172 3.44 20.61 -2.51
C GLU A 172 2.63 20.80 -1.23
N LEU A 173 2.31 19.71 -0.55
CA LEU A 173 1.52 19.71 0.67
C LEU A 173 2.26 20.32 1.85
N THR A 174 3.52 19.94 2.04
CA THR A 174 4.30 20.27 3.24
C THR A 174 5.23 21.48 3.05
N GLY A 175 5.53 21.86 1.81
CA GLY A 175 6.58 22.83 1.49
C GLY A 175 8.00 22.31 1.69
N ARG A 176 8.17 21.07 2.12
CA ARG A 176 9.47 20.45 2.43
C ARG A 176 10.07 19.75 1.22
N THR A 177 11.32 19.38 1.29
CA THR A 177 11.96 18.54 0.25
C THR A 177 11.40 17.11 0.30
N PRO A 178 11.56 16.29 -0.76
CA PRO A 178 11.09 14.91 -0.76
C PRO A 178 12.01 13.95 0.03
N MET A 179 12.78 14.47 0.95
CA MET A 179 13.65 13.69 1.84
C MET A 179 13.10 13.77 3.27
N MET A 180 13.19 12.65 3.98
CA MET A 180 12.68 12.51 5.34
C MET A 180 13.75 11.92 6.24
N LEU A 181 14.01 12.58 7.36
CA LEU A 181 14.74 12.01 8.49
C LEU A 181 13.70 11.39 9.44
N ALA A 182 13.47 10.09 9.32
CA ALA A 182 12.48 9.38 10.11
C ALA A 182 12.87 9.27 11.58
N GLY A 183 11.88 9.23 12.47
CA GLY A 183 12.08 8.96 13.89
C GLY A 183 12.65 7.56 14.11
N MET A 184 13.88 7.49 14.62
CA MET A 184 14.61 6.25 14.88
C MET A 184 15.35 6.34 16.21
N THR A 185 15.04 5.43 17.13
CA THR A 185 15.80 5.28 18.37
C THR A 185 16.99 4.35 18.11
N PRO A 186 18.23 4.71 18.45
CA PRO A 186 18.63 5.89 19.22
C PRO A 186 18.99 7.14 18.38
N THR A 187 19.00 7.08 17.05
CA THR A 187 19.65 8.06 16.18
C THR A 187 19.00 9.46 16.26
N THR A 188 17.68 9.55 16.09
CA THR A 188 16.97 10.83 16.06
C THR A 188 16.34 11.19 17.42
N VAL A 189 16.85 10.60 18.49
CA VAL A 189 16.59 11.04 19.87
C VAL A 189 17.33 12.35 20.17
N ASP A 190 18.48 12.56 19.51
CA ASP A 190 19.26 13.78 19.65
C ASP A 190 18.67 14.92 18.81
N PRO A 191 18.30 16.06 19.44
CA PRO A 191 17.76 17.21 18.74
C PRO A 191 18.69 17.82 17.67
N GLU A 192 20.02 17.66 17.79
CA GLU A 192 20.98 18.26 16.86
C GLU A 192 20.83 17.74 15.44
N ILE A 193 20.74 16.42 15.26
CA ILE A 193 20.56 15.82 13.91
C ILE A 193 19.17 16.17 13.34
N VAL A 194 18.14 16.24 14.20
CA VAL A 194 16.78 16.60 13.79
C VAL A 194 16.75 18.06 13.32
N ALA A 195 17.31 18.98 14.10
CA ALA A 195 17.40 20.39 13.73
C ALA A 195 18.21 20.61 12.45
N ALA A 196 19.34 19.91 12.29
CA ALA A 196 20.16 20.01 11.08
C ALA A 196 19.38 19.60 9.81
N ALA A 197 18.61 18.53 9.89
CA ALA A 197 17.77 18.07 8.78
C ALA A 197 16.58 19.03 8.51
N ALA A 198 15.91 19.51 9.56
CA ALA A 198 14.81 20.46 9.43
C ALA A 198 15.25 21.80 8.84
N ASN A 199 16.37 22.35 9.31
CA ASN A 199 16.96 23.59 8.80
C ASN A 199 17.41 23.47 7.34
N ALA A 200 17.76 22.24 6.89
CA ALA A 200 18.01 21.95 5.48
C ALA A 200 16.72 21.84 4.63
N GLY A 201 15.55 22.00 5.23
CA GLY A 201 14.25 21.98 4.56
C GLY A 201 13.66 20.57 4.42
N HIS A 202 14.15 19.59 5.17
CA HIS A 202 13.66 18.23 5.15
C HIS A 202 12.57 18.00 6.20
N TRP A 203 11.77 16.97 6.02
CA TRP A 203 10.94 16.40 7.08
C TRP A 203 11.87 15.74 8.11
N ALA A 204 11.77 16.10 9.38
CA ALA A 204 12.68 15.61 10.39
C ALA A 204 11.94 15.31 11.71
N GLU A 205 12.03 14.07 12.16
CA GLU A 205 11.28 13.53 13.30
C GLU A 205 12.16 13.39 14.55
N LEU A 206 11.81 14.08 15.64
CA LEU A 206 12.35 13.79 16.95
C LEU A 206 11.75 12.49 17.49
N ALA A 207 12.59 11.47 17.72
CA ALA A 207 12.13 10.15 18.14
C ALA A 207 11.70 10.12 19.61
N GLY A 208 10.42 9.86 19.84
CA GLY A 208 9.82 9.73 21.17
C GLY A 208 10.25 8.50 21.95
N GLY A 209 10.72 7.44 21.26
CA GLY A 209 11.17 6.19 21.92
C GLY A 209 12.36 6.37 22.85
N GLY A 210 13.16 7.41 22.65
CA GLY A 210 14.27 7.76 23.54
C GLY A 210 13.92 8.82 24.61
N GLN A 211 12.74 9.42 24.53
CA GLN A 211 12.28 10.46 25.47
C GLN A 211 11.55 9.80 26.65
N VAL A 212 12.31 9.09 27.49
CA VAL A 212 11.76 8.15 28.49
C VAL A 212 11.30 8.80 29.80
N THR A 213 11.57 10.07 30.03
CA THR A 213 11.03 10.83 31.17
C THR A 213 10.50 12.19 30.73
N PRO A 214 9.55 12.80 31.48
CA PRO A 214 9.06 14.14 31.19
C PRO A 214 10.20 15.17 31.07
N GLU A 215 11.11 15.15 32.00
CA GLU A 215 12.22 16.14 32.11
C GLU A 215 13.15 16.00 30.89
N LEU A 216 13.44 14.78 30.44
CA LEU A 216 14.27 14.55 29.25
C LEU A 216 13.54 15.01 27.98
N LEU A 217 12.24 14.72 27.86
CA LEU A 217 11.42 15.16 26.73
C LEU A 217 11.39 16.69 26.65
N GLU A 218 11.10 17.35 27.76
CA GLU A 218 11.03 18.81 27.83
C GLU A 218 12.39 19.47 27.51
N ALA A 219 13.49 18.95 28.08
CA ALA A 219 14.84 19.45 27.80
C ALA A 219 15.22 19.25 26.32
N ASN A 220 14.86 18.13 25.69
CA ASN A 220 15.16 17.90 24.28
C ASN A 220 14.27 18.74 23.36
N ILE A 221 13.03 19.01 23.70
CA ILE A 221 12.18 19.94 22.94
C ILE A 221 12.72 21.35 23.06
N GLU A 222 13.14 21.80 24.25
CA GLU A 222 13.77 23.12 24.47
C GLU A 222 15.08 23.23 23.63
N LYS A 223 15.93 22.23 23.70
CA LYS A 223 17.16 22.16 22.89
C LYS A 223 16.85 22.22 21.39
N LEU A 224 15.86 21.46 20.92
CA LEU A 224 15.41 21.46 19.51
C LEU A 224 14.95 22.86 19.09
N THR A 225 14.14 23.51 19.95
CA THR A 225 13.63 24.86 19.72
C THR A 225 14.78 25.88 19.55
N GLY A 226 15.83 25.77 20.38
CA GLY A 226 16.99 26.63 20.27
C GLY A 226 17.92 26.38 19.06
N LEU A 227 17.79 25.24 18.43
CA LEU A 227 18.62 24.82 17.27
C LEU A 227 17.93 25.03 15.92
N LEU A 228 16.61 25.18 15.91
CA LEU A 228 15.85 25.42 14.68
C LEU A 228 15.96 26.88 14.24
N ASP A 229 16.12 27.09 12.95
CA ASP A 229 16.10 28.42 12.34
C ASP A 229 14.69 29.05 12.46
N GLU A 230 14.61 30.37 12.37
CA GLU A 230 13.34 31.09 12.45
C GLU A 230 12.33 30.60 11.39
N GLY A 231 11.14 30.20 11.84
CA GLY A 231 10.06 29.70 11.00
C GLY A 231 10.22 28.25 10.54
N VAL A 232 11.28 27.56 10.97
CA VAL A 232 11.46 26.13 10.72
C VAL A 232 10.82 25.33 11.83
N ASN A 233 10.09 24.26 11.45
CA ASN A 233 9.45 23.35 12.39
C ASN A 233 9.97 21.92 12.15
N ALA A 234 9.86 21.07 13.17
CA ALA A 234 10.14 19.67 13.14
C ALA A 234 8.89 18.84 13.47
N GLU A 235 8.99 17.54 13.31
CA GLU A 235 7.96 16.57 13.66
C GLU A 235 8.35 15.82 14.93
N PHE A 236 7.34 15.30 15.63
CA PHE A 236 7.54 14.41 16.76
C PHE A 236 7.01 13.02 16.46
N ASN A 237 7.86 12.01 16.62
CA ASN A 237 7.50 10.60 16.40
C ASN A 237 7.18 9.92 17.72
N SER A 238 5.92 9.57 17.96
CA SER A 238 5.45 8.91 19.18
C SER A 238 5.23 7.42 18.97
N MET A 239 5.57 6.61 19.95
CA MET A 239 5.38 5.16 19.94
C MET A 239 4.02 4.78 20.53
N PHE A 240 3.10 4.31 19.67
CA PHE A 240 1.72 3.99 20.10
C PHE A 240 1.65 2.76 21.01
N LEU A 241 2.39 1.68 20.68
CA LEU A 241 2.35 0.42 21.45
C LEU A 241 3.09 0.47 22.80
N ASP A 242 3.81 1.56 23.09
CA ASP A 242 4.36 1.77 24.43
C ASP A 242 3.38 2.59 25.28
N PRO A 243 2.62 1.98 26.20
CA PRO A 243 1.56 2.67 26.93
C PRO A 243 2.09 3.79 27.82
N TYR A 244 3.32 3.68 28.31
CA TYR A 244 3.93 4.71 29.16
C TYR A 244 4.32 5.92 28.34
N LEU A 245 5.07 5.73 27.25
CA LEU A 245 5.49 6.81 26.36
C LEU A 245 4.29 7.47 25.71
N TRP A 246 3.33 6.68 25.22
CA TRP A 246 2.10 7.21 24.64
C TRP A 246 1.34 8.12 25.60
N LYS A 247 1.08 7.65 26.84
CA LYS A 247 0.38 8.45 27.87
C LYS A 247 1.14 9.71 28.25
N MET A 248 2.45 9.65 28.30
CA MET A 248 3.29 10.82 28.61
C MET A 248 3.26 11.85 27.47
N GLN A 249 3.47 11.40 26.25
CA GLN A 249 3.72 12.26 25.09
C GLN A 249 2.44 12.82 24.48
N ILE A 250 1.45 11.96 24.15
CA ILE A 250 0.26 12.31 23.37
C ILE A 250 -1.05 12.01 24.11
N GLY A 251 -1.25 10.79 24.60
CA GLY A 251 -2.57 10.27 25.00
C GLY A 251 -3.04 10.65 26.39
N GLY A 252 -2.16 11.09 27.31
CA GLY A 252 -2.50 11.36 28.71
C GLY A 252 -1.99 12.69 29.21
N LYS A 253 -0.72 12.77 29.63
CA LYS A 253 -0.11 14.04 30.07
C LYS A 253 -0.01 15.08 28.96
N ARG A 254 -0.01 14.63 27.69
CA ARG A 254 0.00 15.47 26.49
C ARG A 254 1.17 16.48 26.47
N LEU A 255 2.37 16.01 26.81
CA LEU A 255 3.53 16.91 26.95
C LEU A 255 3.92 17.54 25.61
N VAL A 256 3.80 16.81 24.49
CA VAL A 256 4.12 17.34 23.16
C VAL A 256 3.09 18.38 22.70
N PRO A 257 1.77 18.13 22.77
CA PRO A 257 0.77 19.19 22.55
C PRO A 257 0.97 20.42 23.42
N LYS A 258 1.22 20.24 24.72
CA LYS A 258 1.49 21.36 25.64
C LYS A 258 2.74 22.16 25.28
N ALA A 259 3.80 21.47 24.86
CA ALA A 259 5.01 22.18 24.42
C ALA A 259 4.72 23.02 23.17
N ARG A 260 3.92 22.52 22.21
CA ARG A 260 3.47 23.30 21.07
C ARG A 260 2.62 24.52 21.49
N ASP A 261 1.67 24.34 22.40
CA ASP A 261 0.85 25.43 22.93
C ASP A 261 1.72 26.52 23.57
N ASN A 262 2.88 26.14 24.12
CA ASN A 262 3.89 27.02 24.68
C ASN A 262 4.90 27.57 23.65
N GLY A 263 4.66 27.31 22.35
CA GLY A 263 5.46 27.88 21.26
C GLY A 263 6.59 26.99 20.74
N ALA A 264 6.68 25.72 21.16
CA ALA A 264 7.67 24.81 20.58
C ALA A 264 7.38 24.60 19.07
N PRO A 265 8.39 24.66 18.19
CA PRO A 265 8.25 24.59 16.75
C PRO A 265 8.08 23.13 16.27
N ILE A 266 7.01 22.48 16.73
CA ILE A 266 6.60 21.13 16.34
C ILE A 266 5.27 21.25 15.63
N ASP A 267 5.22 20.95 14.33
CA ASP A 267 4.02 21.08 13.51
C ASP A 267 3.49 19.74 12.96
N GLY A 268 4.17 18.63 13.24
CA GLY A 268 3.73 17.31 12.85
C GLY A 268 3.85 16.26 13.95
N ILE A 269 2.88 15.35 13.96
CA ILE A 269 2.89 14.15 14.82
C ILE A 269 2.92 12.92 13.93
N VAL A 270 3.92 12.06 14.16
CA VAL A 270 4.02 10.75 13.54
C VAL A 270 3.72 9.69 14.60
N ILE A 271 2.69 8.90 14.36
CA ILE A 271 2.27 7.81 15.24
C ILE A 271 2.88 6.53 14.68
N SER A 272 3.80 5.93 15.43
CA SER A 272 4.59 4.78 15.01
C SER A 272 4.47 3.61 15.98
N ALA A 273 5.01 2.45 15.58
CA ALA A 273 4.96 1.21 16.35
C ALA A 273 3.51 0.86 16.75
N GLY A 274 2.67 0.63 15.77
CA GLY A 274 1.25 0.35 15.91
C GLY A 274 0.36 1.51 15.47
N MET A 275 -0.93 1.24 15.40
CA MET A 275 -1.98 2.20 15.06
C MET A 275 -3.17 2.04 15.99
N PRO A 276 -3.89 3.12 16.33
CA PRO A 276 -5.21 3.03 16.92
C PRO A 276 -6.20 2.33 15.98
N ASP A 277 -7.28 1.80 16.51
CA ASP A 277 -8.41 1.37 15.72
C ASP A 277 -8.99 2.55 14.91
N HIS A 278 -9.72 2.24 13.83
CA HIS A 278 -10.17 3.25 12.87
C HIS A 278 -10.88 4.45 13.53
N ASP A 279 -11.84 4.21 14.41
CA ASP A 279 -12.62 5.29 15.03
C ASP A 279 -11.78 6.11 16.03
N ASP A 280 -10.90 5.46 16.76
CA ASP A 280 -9.94 6.10 17.64
C ASP A 280 -8.91 6.93 16.85
N ALA A 281 -8.48 6.43 15.68
CA ALA A 281 -7.59 7.17 14.78
C ALA A 281 -8.24 8.45 14.26
N ILE A 282 -9.50 8.37 13.83
CA ILE A 282 -10.27 9.55 13.37
C ILE A 282 -10.42 10.59 14.49
N THR A 283 -10.74 10.13 15.69
CA THR A 283 -10.88 10.99 16.88
C THR A 283 -9.55 11.67 17.19
N LEU A 284 -8.46 10.91 17.23
CA LEU A 284 -7.11 11.41 17.48
C LEU A 284 -6.66 12.44 16.42
N ILE A 285 -6.93 12.18 15.14
CA ILE A 285 -6.63 13.14 14.06
C ILE A 285 -7.35 14.47 14.30
N ARG A 286 -8.63 14.44 14.65
CA ARG A 286 -9.40 15.65 14.94
C ARG A 286 -8.82 16.41 16.12
N GLU A 287 -8.57 15.73 17.23
CA GLU A 287 -7.98 16.34 18.43
C GLU A 287 -6.60 16.99 18.17
N LEU A 288 -5.74 16.32 17.41
CA LEU A 288 -4.42 16.86 17.08
C LEU A 288 -4.51 18.05 16.12
N ARG A 289 -5.43 18.01 15.14
CA ARG A 289 -5.66 19.15 14.25
C ARG A 289 -6.24 20.36 14.97
N ASP A 290 -7.19 20.13 15.85
CA ASP A 290 -7.76 21.19 16.71
C ASP A 290 -6.68 21.76 17.64
N GLY A 291 -5.72 20.95 18.09
CA GLY A 291 -4.50 21.34 18.81
C GLY A 291 -3.42 21.99 17.93
N GLY A 292 -3.72 22.31 16.67
CA GLY A 292 -2.85 23.09 15.79
C GLY A 292 -1.77 22.27 15.05
N PHE A 293 -1.82 20.94 15.04
CA PHE A 293 -0.90 20.13 14.24
C PHE A 293 -1.43 19.93 12.81
N PRO A 294 -0.89 20.61 11.80
CA PRO A 294 -1.32 20.43 10.40
C PRO A 294 -0.95 19.05 9.86
N TRP A 295 0.12 18.44 10.36
CA TRP A 295 0.66 17.20 9.82
C TRP A 295 0.49 16.05 10.81
N ILE A 296 -0.24 15.02 10.39
CA ILE A 296 -0.43 13.80 11.18
C ILE A 296 -0.18 12.63 10.24
N ALA A 297 0.77 11.77 10.60
CA ALA A 297 1.13 10.60 9.84
C ALA A 297 1.07 9.34 10.70
N PHE A 298 0.66 8.24 10.11
CA PHE A 298 0.72 6.92 10.73
C PHE A 298 1.84 6.12 10.07
N LYS A 299 2.71 5.54 10.90
CA LYS A 299 3.80 4.67 10.49
C LYS A 299 3.63 3.32 11.21
N PRO A 300 2.72 2.46 10.71
CA PRO A 300 2.54 1.13 11.28
C PRO A 300 3.85 0.36 11.18
N GLY A 301 4.19 -0.36 12.24
CA GLY A 301 5.29 -1.31 12.20
C GLY A 301 4.95 -2.46 11.26
N ALA A 302 5.96 -3.05 10.62
CA ALA A 302 5.80 -4.26 9.82
C ALA A 302 5.63 -5.49 10.74
#